data_dfc2a66939be417cbe13673a48682c41
#
_entry.id   dfc2a66939be417cbe13673a48682c41
#
_cell.length_a   1.000
_cell.length_b   1.000
_cell.length_c   1.000
_cell.angle_alpha   90.00
_cell.angle_beta   90.00
_cell.angle_gamma   90.00
#
_symmetry.space_group_name_H-M   'P 1'
#
loop_
_entity.id
_entity.type
_entity.pdbx_description
1 polymer ?
#
loop_
_entity_poly.entity_id
_entity_poly.type
_entity_poly.pdbx_seq_one_letter_code
_entity_poly.pdbx_strand_id
1 'polypeptide(L)'
;MYTLNWQPPYDWQWMFGFLGARAVTGIETVTRDYYERSFACEGHQGIFRVTPDIATHTLTVTLSPGLVPVAQTCLERIECLFDLACNPQHIADTLGDLGAARPGLRLPGAMDAYEQGVRAILGQLVSVAMAAKLTSRVVALCGEPIADCPGYLCFPTPDALAAEDPLALK
;
A
#
# COMPACT_ATOMS: atom_id res chain seq x y z
N MET A 1 -16.15 -6.72 6.70
CA MET A 1 -14.92 -7.16 7.40
C MET A 1 -14.55 -8.53 6.85
N TYR A 2 -13.26 -8.73 6.51
CA TYR A 2 -12.72 -9.94 5.89
C TYR A 2 -11.48 -10.36 6.66
N THR A 3 -11.06 -11.61 6.46
CA THR A 3 -9.86 -12.16 7.10
C THR A 3 -9.00 -12.85 6.05
N LEU A 4 -7.72 -12.48 5.99
CA LEU A 4 -6.70 -13.12 5.18
C LEU A 4 -5.71 -13.85 6.09
N ASN A 5 -5.13 -14.94 5.63
CA ASN A 5 -4.15 -15.71 6.39
C ASN A 5 -2.73 -15.43 5.89
N TRP A 6 -1.75 -15.59 6.76
CA TRP A 6 -0.34 -15.53 6.42
C TRP A 6 0.44 -16.63 7.15
N GLN A 7 1.59 -17.03 6.60
CA GLN A 7 2.46 -18.04 7.20
C GLN A 7 3.52 -17.39 8.08
N PRO A 8 3.65 -17.80 9.35
CA PRO A 8 4.70 -17.30 10.24
C PRO A 8 6.08 -17.91 9.85
N PRO A 9 7.18 -17.19 10.17
CA PRO A 9 7.23 -15.88 10.78
C PRO A 9 6.89 -14.75 9.82
N TYR A 10 6.45 -13.61 10.35
CA TYR A 10 6.20 -12.38 9.59
C TYR A 10 6.66 -11.16 10.40
N ASP A 11 7.54 -10.33 9.84
CA ASP A 11 8.04 -9.10 10.47
C ASP A 11 7.12 -7.91 10.14
N TRP A 12 5.98 -7.82 10.85
CA TRP A 12 5.01 -6.74 10.69
C TRP A 12 5.57 -5.37 11.06
N GLN A 13 6.48 -5.31 12.04
CA GLN A 13 7.11 -4.05 12.42
C GLN A 13 7.95 -3.48 11.28
N TRP A 14 8.73 -4.33 10.61
CA TRP A 14 9.49 -3.92 9.43
C TRP A 14 8.55 -3.53 8.27
N MET A 15 7.51 -4.33 8.00
CA MET A 15 6.57 -4.06 6.93
C MET A 15 5.91 -2.68 7.09
N PHE A 16 5.36 -2.40 8.27
CA PHE A 16 4.76 -1.10 8.55
C PHE A 16 5.79 0.04 8.57
N GLY A 17 7.01 -0.21 9.05
CA GLY A 17 8.11 0.74 8.97
C GLY A 17 8.49 1.08 7.51
N PHE A 18 8.55 0.06 6.66
CA PHE A 18 8.83 0.24 5.22
C PHE A 18 7.74 1.04 4.52
N LEU A 19 6.47 0.67 4.72
CA LEU A 19 5.32 1.38 4.13
C LEU A 19 5.19 2.79 4.70
N GLY A 20 5.38 2.96 6.01
CA GLY A 20 5.31 4.27 6.68
C GLY A 20 6.34 5.27 6.18
N ALA A 21 7.58 4.82 5.96
CA ALA A 21 8.63 5.68 5.39
C ALA A 21 8.33 6.16 3.96
N ARG A 22 7.39 5.50 3.27
CA ARG A 22 6.98 5.77 1.88
C ARG A 22 5.55 6.25 1.76
N ALA A 23 4.86 6.41 2.89
CA ALA A 23 3.46 6.78 2.92
C ALA A 23 3.21 8.14 2.25
N VAL A 24 2.18 8.19 1.44
CA VAL A 24 1.75 9.38 0.68
C VAL A 24 0.60 10.04 1.42
N THR A 25 0.79 11.29 1.80
CA THR A 25 -0.26 12.09 2.45
C THR A 25 -1.51 12.17 1.58
N GLY A 26 -2.65 11.92 2.18
CA GLY A 26 -3.94 11.86 1.48
C GLY A 26 -4.28 10.48 0.88
N ILE A 27 -3.29 9.59 0.77
CA ILE A 27 -3.50 8.22 0.30
C ILE A 27 -3.36 7.22 1.45
N GLU A 28 -2.31 7.34 2.27
CA GLU A 28 -1.90 6.31 3.22
C GLU A 28 -1.77 6.84 4.63
N THR A 29 -2.25 6.07 5.58
CA THR A 29 -2.01 6.25 7.02
C THR A 29 -1.39 4.98 7.57
N VAL A 30 -0.22 5.09 8.16
CA VAL A 30 0.49 3.96 8.76
C VAL A 30 0.74 4.26 10.23
N THR A 31 0.28 3.36 11.08
CA THR A 31 0.52 3.42 12.51
C THR A 31 1.30 2.19 12.95
N ARG A 32 1.49 2.04 14.26
CA ARG A 32 2.10 0.84 14.83
C ARG A 32 1.18 -0.39 14.68
N ASP A 33 -0.13 -0.17 14.68
CA ASP A 33 -1.13 -1.22 14.82
C ASP A 33 -1.90 -1.53 13.54
N TYR A 34 -1.93 -0.58 12.58
CA TYR A 34 -2.65 -0.76 11.33
C TYR A 34 -2.03 0.03 10.17
N TYR A 35 -2.33 -0.44 8.98
CA TYR A 35 -2.15 0.29 7.73
C TYR A 35 -3.53 0.57 7.12
N GLU A 36 -3.74 1.79 6.65
CA GLU A 36 -4.97 2.22 6.00
C GLU A 36 -4.63 3.01 4.76
N ARG A 37 -5.40 2.82 3.68
CA ARG A 37 -5.23 3.64 2.48
C ARG A 37 -6.50 3.71 1.64
N SER A 38 -6.51 4.73 0.77
CA SER A 38 -7.47 4.83 -0.32
C SER A 38 -7.13 3.84 -1.45
N PHE A 39 -8.17 3.41 -2.13
CA PHE A 39 -8.07 2.57 -3.32
C PHE A 39 -9.23 2.86 -4.28
N ALA A 40 -8.94 2.84 -5.57
CA ALA A 40 -9.93 2.96 -6.63
C ALA A 40 -9.75 1.82 -7.63
N CYS A 41 -10.83 1.16 -8.00
CA CYS A 41 -10.82 0.02 -8.91
C CYS A 41 -12.20 -0.13 -9.56
N GLU A 42 -12.22 -0.36 -10.88
CA GLU A 42 -13.46 -0.64 -11.64
C GLU A 42 -14.59 0.38 -11.41
N GLY A 43 -14.25 1.67 -11.28
CA GLY A 43 -15.22 2.74 -11.01
C GLY A 43 -15.70 2.84 -9.56
N HIS A 44 -15.19 2.00 -8.66
CA HIS A 44 -15.44 2.04 -7.23
C HIS A 44 -14.26 2.65 -6.49
N GLN A 45 -14.53 3.40 -5.42
CA GLN A 45 -13.49 4.04 -4.61
C GLN A 45 -13.85 4.03 -3.12
N GLY A 46 -12.83 4.04 -2.30
CA GLY A 46 -12.99 4.04 -0.84
C GLY A 46 -11.68 3.84 -0.12
N ILE A 47 -11.76 3.51 1.15
CA ILE A 47 -10.60 3.16 1.96
C ILE A 47 -10.69 1.71 2.45
N PHE A 48 -9.53 1.11 2.64
CA PHE A 48 -9.41 -0.13 3.41
C PHE A 48 -8.43 0.04 4.55
N ARG A 49 -8.66 -0.68 5.62
CA ARG A 49 -7.75 -0.80 6.77
C ARG A 49 -7.40 -2.25 7.00
N VAL A 50 -6.13 -2.51 7.29
CA VAL A 50 -5.65 -3.83 7.68
C VAL A 50 -5.01 -3.78 9.06
N THR A 51 -5.30 -4.80 9.86
CA THR A 51 -4.78 -4.96 11.22
C THR A 51 -4.32 -6.41 11.39
N PRO A 52 -3.01 -6.67 11.62
CA PRO A 52 -2.52 -8.02 11.84
C PRO A 52 -2.88 -8.52 13.24
N ASP A 53 -3.32 -9.78 13.31
CA ASP A 53 -3.43 -10.53 14.56
C ASP A 53 -2.32 -11.58 14.59
N ILE A 54 -1.31 -11.32 15.41
CA ILE A 54 -0.11 -12.16 15.51
C ILE A 54 -0.44 -13.51 16.15
N ALA A 55 -1.44 -13.57 17.05
CA ALA A 55 -1.79 -14.78 17.77
C ALA A 55 -2.49 -15.81 16.86
N THR A 56 -3.31 -15.31 15.93
CA THR A 56 -4.07 -16.16 15.00
C THR A 56 -3.44 -16.28 13.62
N HIS A 57 -2.36 -15.54 13.35
CA HIS A 57 -1.71 -15.43 12.04
C HIS A 57 -2.68 -14.96 10.95
N THR A 58 -3.54 -13.99 11.29
CA THR A 58 -4.54 -13.44 10.38
C THR A 58 -4.41 -11.94 10.22
N LEU A 59 -4.78 -11.44 9.04
CA LEU A 59 -4.89 -10.04 8.71
C LEU A 59 -6.38 -9.68 8.60
N THR A 60 -6.88 -8.92 9.55
CA THR A 60 -8.24 -8.38 9.47
C THR A 60 -8.28 -7.23 8.47
N VAL A 61 -9.20 -7.31 7.50
CA VAL A 61 -9.41 -6.28 6.47
C VAL A 61 -10.79 -5.67 6.65
N THR A 62 -10.84 -4.35 6.82
CA THR A 62 -12.08 -3.57 6.82
C THR A 62 -12.12 -2.72 5.56
N LEU A 63 -13.21 -2.81 4.79
CA LEU A 63 -13.45 -2.00 3.61
C LEU A 63 -14.54 -0.98 3.91
N SER A 64 -14.38 0.25 3.41
CA SER A 64 -15.48 1.22 3.36
C SER A 64 -16.58 0.75 2.38
N PRO A 65 -17.82 1.25 2.52
CA PRO A 65 -18.94 0.81 1.65
C PRO A 65 -18.63 0.90 0.15
N GLY A 66 -17.90 1.92 -0.28
CA GLY A 66 -17.54 2.13 -1.69
C GLY A 66 -16.67 1.02 -2.30
N LEU A 67 -15.91 0.26 -1.50
CA LEU A 67 -15.08 -0.86 -1.96
C LEU A 67 -15.76 -2.23 -1.87
N VAL A 68 -16.92 -2.33 -1.23
CA VAL A 68 -17.63 -3.62 -1.09
C VAL A 68 -17.95 -4.29 -2.43
N PRO A 69 -18.39 -3.56 -3.47
CA PRO A 69 -18.67 -4.17 -4.78
C PRO A 69 -17.44 -4.82 -5.44
N VAL A 70 -16.25 -4.33 -5.14
CA VAL A 70 -14.96 -4.83 -5.69
C VAL A 70 -14.11 -5.51 -4.62
N ALA A 71 -14.76 -6.04 -3.57
CA ALA A 71 -14.07 -6.60 -2.41
C ALA A 71 -13.06 -7.69 -2.78
N GLN A 72 -13.41 -8.58 -3.71
CA GLN A 72 -12.52 -9.67 -4.11
C GLN A 72 -11.22 -9.13 -4.73
N THR A 73 -11.33 -8.21 -5.69
CA THR A 73 -10.16 -7.57 -6.33
C THR A 73 -9.32 -6.81 -5.29
N CYS A 74 -9.99 -6.13 -4.35
CA CYS A 74 -9.30 -5.41 -3.27
C CYS A 74 -8.50 -6.37 -2.36
N LEU A 75 -9.09 -7.51 -1.97
CA LEU A 75 -8.43 -8.52 -1.13
C LEU A 75 -7.23 -9.15 -1.83
N GLU A 76 -7.34 -9.50 -3.11
CA GLU A 76 -6.23 -10.02 -3.91
C GLU A 76 -5.05 -9.02 -3.99
N ARG A 77 -5.36 -7.73 -4.15
CA ARG A 77 -4.34 -6.67 -4.13
C ARG A 77 -3.68 -6.51 -2.75
N ILE A 78 -4.46 -6.63 -1.68
CA ILE A 78 -3.95 -6.61 -0.31
C ILE A 78 -3.04 -7.82 -0.04
N GLU A 79 -3.41 -9.01 -0.49
CA GLU A 79 -2.54 -10.20 -0.41
C GLU A 79 -1.19 -9.97 -1.10
N CYS A 80 -1.22 -9.40 -2.31
CA CYS A 80 0.00 -9.04 -3.04
C CYS A 80 0.80 -7.93 -2.34
N LEU A 81 0.13 -6.88 -1.84
CA LEU A 81 0.81 -5.78 -1.14
C LEU A 81 1.62 -6.26 0.06
N PHE A 82 1.04 -7.18 0.84
CA PHE A 82 1.65 -7.71 2.06
C PHE A 82 2.38 -9.04 1.85
N ASP A 83 2.47 -9.54 0.60
CA ASP A 83 3.14 -10.81 0.29
C ASP A 83 2.67 -11.98 1.17
N LEU A 84 1.34 -12.08 1.39
CA LEU A 84 0.75 -13.04 2.34
C LEU A 84 0.88 -14.49 1.86
N ALA A 85 0.90 -14.71 0.55
CA ALA A 85 1.06 -16.03 -0.06
C ALA A 85 2.49 -16.60 0.04
N CYS A 86 3.46 -15.78 0.45
CA CYS A 86 4.85 -16.18 0.58
C CYS A 86 5.02 -17.35 1.56
N ASN A 87 5.82 -18.34 1.15
CA ASN A 87 6.27 -19.43 2.01
C ASN A 87 7.63 -19.07 2.64
N PRO A 88 7.68 -18.72 3.94
CA PRO A 88 8.91 -18.32 4.61
C PRO A 88 9.93 -19.45 4.71
N GLN A 89 9.50 -20.72 4.75
CA GLN A 89 10.41 -21.85 4.77
C GLN A 89 11.17 -21.97 3.44
N HIS A 90 10.49 -21.75 2.32
CA HIS A 90 11.14 -21.77 1.00
C HIS A 90 12.21 -20.66 0.88
N ILE A 91 11.93 -19.47 1.44
CA ILE A 91 12.92 -18.39 1.48
C ILE A 91 14.12 -18.79 2.35
N ALA A 92 13.86 -19.34 3.53
CA ALA A 92 14.92 -19.79 4.43
C ALA A 92 15.81 -20.87 3.79
N ASP A 93 15.20 -21.85 3.14
CA ASP A 93 15.92 -22.93 2.44
C ASP A 93 16.77 -22.41 1.28
N THR A 94 16.27 -21.37 0.57
CA THR A 94 16.96 -20.80 -0.59
C THR A 94 18.09 -19.85 -0.19
N LEU A 95 17.88 -19.02 0.83
CA LEU A 95 18.83 -17.98 1.24
C LEU A 95 19.81 -18.45 2.34
N GLY A 96 19.49 -19.55 3.03
CA GLY A 96 20.33 -20.07 4.12
C GLY A 96 20.63 -18.98 5.17
N ASP A 97 21.91 -18.82 5.51
CA ASP A 97 22.37 -17.87 6.53
C ASP A 97 21.97 -16.41 6.22
N LEU A 98 21.82 -16.03 4.94
CA LEU A 98 21.36 -14.68 4.56
C LEU A 98 19.91 -14.44 4.98
N GLY A 99 19.05 -15.45 4.89
CA GLY A 99 17.66 -15.37 5.34
C GLY A 99 17.52 -15.47 6.87
N ALA A 100 18.41 -16.20 7.53
CA ALA A 100 18.35 -16.45 8.97
C ALA A 100 18.49 -15.17 9.82
N ALA A 101 19.18 -14.16 9.32
CA ALA A 101 19.34 -12.87 10.02
C ALA A 101 18.03 -12.09 10.17
N ARG A 102 17.03 -12.33 9.29
CA ARG A 102 15.75 -11.61 9.27
C ARG A 102 14.60 -12.52 8.88
N PRO A 103 14.25 -13.49 9.73
CA PRO A 103 13.13 -14.37 9.47
C PRO A 103 11.83 -13.57 9.45
N GLY A 104 10.96 -13.88 8.51
CA GLY A 104 9.69 -13.19 8.36
C GLY A 104 9.72 -11.91 7.53
N LEU A 105 10.87 -11.54 6.96
CA LEU A 105 10.93 -10.46 5.99
C LEU A 105 10.09 -10.82 4.75
N ARG A 106 9.29 -9.85 4.26
CA ARG A 106 8.46 -9.99 3.08
C ARG A 106 8.79 -8.90 2.06
N LEU A 107 8.46 -9.13 0.79
CA LEU A 107 8.60 -8.13 -0.26
C LEU A 107 7.28 -7.36 -0.42
N PRO A 108 7.23 -6.07 0.00
CA PRO A 108 6.03 -5.27 -0.21
C PRO A 108 5.71 -5.16 -1.70
N GLY A 109 4.49 -5.53 -2.07
CA GLY A 109 3.96 -5.36 -3.42
C GLY A 109 3.41 -3.96 -3.67
N ALA A 110 2.56 -3.84 -4.69
CA ALA A 110 1.86 -2.60 -5.04
C ALA A 110 0.36 -2.86 -5.21
N MET A 111 -0.46 -1.88 -4.83
CA MET A 111 -1.90 -1.93 -5.06
C MET A 111 -2.25 -1.69 -6.53
N ASP A 112 -1.49 -0.83 -7.20
CA ASP A 112 -1.70 -0.44 -8.58
C ASP A 112 -0.35 -0.23 -9.30
N ALA A 113 -0.23 -0.76 -10.52
CA ALA A 113 1.01 -0.71 -11.30
C ALA A 113 1.32 0.70 -11.83
N TYR A 114 0.28 1.48 -12.18
CA TYR A 114 0.45 2.84 -12.66
C TYR A 114 0.93 3.75 -11.51
N GLU A 115 0.26 3.69 -10.35
CA GLU A 115 0.69 4.42 -9.15
C GLU A 115 2.16 4.09 -8.82
N GLN A 116 2.50 2.80 -8.82
CA GLN A 116 3.86 2.37 -8.53
C GLN A 116 4.87 2.88 -9.56
N GLY A 117 4.50 2.92 -10.84
CA GLY A 117 5.32 3.49 -11.91
C GLY A 117 5.59 4.99 -11.70
N VAL A 118 4.56 5.77 -11.37
CA VAL A 118 4.70 7.20 -11.05
C VAL A 118 5.60 7.40 -9.83
N ARG A 119 5.38 6.63 -8.75
CA ARG A 119 6.23 6.67 -7.54
C ARG A 119 7.69 6.34 -7.85
N ALA A 120 7.94 5.37 -8.73
CA ALA A 120 9.28 4.99 -9.13
C ALA A 120 9.99 6.11 -9.90
N ILE A 121 9.27 6.80 -10.80
CA ILE A 121 9.81 7.95 -11.55
C ILE A 121 10.14 9.11 -10.60
N LEU A 122 9.21 9.50 -9.73
CA LEU A 122 9.40 10.57 -8.76
C LEU A 122 10.48 10.25 -7.72
N GLY A 123 10.76 8.97 -7.49
CA GLY A 123 11.77 8.48 -6.56
C GLY A 123 13.19 8.43 -7.12
N GLN A 124 13.39 8.70 -8.42
CA GLN A 124 14.73 8.64 -9.03
C GLN A 124 15.63 9.75 -8.49
N LEU A 125 16.83 9.37 -8.05
CA LEU A 125 17.90 10.28 -7.60
C LEU A 125 17.54 11.15 -6.38
N VAL A 126 16.49 10.79 -5.63
CA VAL A 126 16.09 11.50 -4.41
C VAL A 126 16.01 10.53 -3.21
N SER A 127 15.96 11.07 -2.01
CA SER A 127 15.74 10.26 -0.81
C SER A 127 14.30 9.70 -0.76
N VAL A 128 14.08 8.60 -0.01
CA VAL A 128 12.76 8.01 0.21
C VAL A 128 11.75 9.05 0.73
N ALA A 129 12.16 9.87 1.70
CA ALA A 129 11.31 10.92 2.25
C ALA A 129 10.95 12.00 1.19
N MET A 130 11.89 12.36 0.32
CA MET A 130 11.63 13.30 -0.76
C MET A 130 10.69 12.70 -1.80
N ALA A 131 10.87 11.44 -2.17
CA ALA A 131 9.97 10.72 -3.08
C ALA A 131 8.52 10.71 -2.55
N ALA A 132 8.32 10.38 -1.28
CA ALA A 132 7.02 10.42 -0.63
C ALA A 132 6.40 11.83 -0.66
N LYS A 133 7.21 12.87 -0.41
CA LYS A 133 6.77 14.26 -0.45
C LYS A 133 6.38 14.71 -1.87
N LEU A 134 7.17 14.34 -2.89
CA LEU A 134 6.85 14.65 -4.28
C LEU A 134 5.55 13.97 -4.71
N THR A 135 5.39 12.68 -4.38
CA THR A 135 4.16 11.94 -4.66
C THR A 135 2.96 12.59 -3.95
N SER A 136 3.12 13.01 -2.69
CA SER A 136 2.04 13.70 -1.95
C SER A 136 1.63 15.03 -2.61
N ARG A 137 2.58 15.77 -3.23
CA ARG A 137 2.25 16.96 -3.99
C ARG A 137 1.43 16.65 -5.24
N VAL A 138 1.82 15.61 -5.99
CA VAL A 138 1.06 15.16 -7.17
C VAL A 138 -0.37 14.78 -6.77
N VAL A 139 -0.53 14.02 -5.69
CA VAL A 139 -1.85 13.63 -5.17
C VAL A 139 -2.67 14.85 -4.73
N ALA A 140 -2.05 15.82 -4.07
CA ALA A 140 -2.74 17.02 -3.62
C ALA A 140 -3.21 17.92 -4.79
N LEU A 141 -2.48 17.91 -5.91
CA LEU A 141 -2.82 18.68 -7.11
C LEU A 141 -3.90 18.01 -7.97
N CYS A 142 -3.76 16.70 -8.20
CA CYS A 142 -4.53 15.99 -9.23
C CYS A 142 -5.42 14.88 -8.64
N GLY A 143 -5.33 14.57 -7.35
CA GLY A 143 -6.11 13.50 -6.72
C GLY A 143 -7.56 13.94 -6.45
N GLU A 144 -8.50 13.01 -6.64
CA GLU A 144 -9.92 13.25 -6.39
C GLU A 144 -10.31 12.90 -4.95
N PRO A 145 -11.04 13.78 -4.23
CA PRO A 145 -11.55 13.46 -2.90
C PRO A 145 -12.53 12.29 -2.91
N ILE A 146 -12.42 11.41 -1.93
CA ILE A 146 -13.39 10.33 -1.72
C ILE A 146 -14.53 10.87 -0.84
N ALA A 147 -15.75 10.92 -1.40
CA ALA A 147 -16.90 11.57 -0.78
C ALA A 147 -17.18 11.10 0.66
N ASP A 148 -17.15 9.78 0.89
CA ASP A 148 -17.48 9.16 2.18
C ASP A 148 -16.26 8.94 3.10
N CYS A 149 -15.07 9.42 2.68
CA CYS A 149 -13.82 9.21 3.40
C CYS A 149 -13.03 10.54 3.53
N PRO A 150 -13.47 11.47 4.39
CA PRO A 150 -12.83 12.78 4.54
C PRO A 150 -11.33 12.67 4.84
N GLY A 151 -10.52 13.45 4.14
CA GLY A 151 -9.06 13.44 4.29
C GLY A 151 -8.33 12.45 3.40
N TYR A 152 -9.06 11.59 2.67
CA TYR A 152 -8.49 10.69 1.68
C TYR A 152 -8.79 11.16 0.25
N LEU A 153 -7.78 10.97 -0.61
CA LEU A 153 -7.83 11.23 -2.04
C LEU A 153 -7.60 9.92 -2.80
N CYS A 154 -8.16 9.76 -3.99
CA CYS A 154 -7.70 8.76 -4.92
C CYS A 154 -6.37 9.17 -5.55
N PHE A 155 -5.50 8.20 -5.85
CA PHE A 155 -4.34 8.48 -6.68
C PHE A 155 -4.83 8.99 -8.05
N PRO A 156 -4.20 10.06 -8.61
CA PRO A 156 -4.67 10.65 -9.88
C PRO A 156 -4.67 9.62 -11.01
N THR A 157 -5.68 9.70 -11.85
CA THR A 157 -5.70 8.91 -13.09
C THR A 157 -4.63 9.39 -14.07
N PRO A 158 -4.22 8.57 -15.06
CA PRO A 158 -3.31 9.01 -16.13
C PRO A 158 -3.77 10.29 -16.84
N ASP A 159 -5.09 10.38 -17.11
CA ASP A 159 -5.66 11.55 -17.80
C ASP A 159 -5.63 12.80 -16.91
N ALA A 160 -5.96 12.67 -15.63
CA ALA A 160 -5.88 13.78 -14.67
C ALA A 160 -4.45 14.31 -14.55
N LEU A 161 -3.46 13.42 -14.46
CA LEU A 161 -2.06 13.80 -14.37
C LEU A 161 -1.55 14.42 -15.69
N ALA A 162 -1.99 13.91 -16.84
CA ALA A 162 -1.58 14.42 -18.16
C ALA A 162 -2.21 15.79 -18.48
N ALA A 163 -3.32 16.12 -17.85
CA ALA A 163 -3.99 17.44 -18.04
C ALA A 163 -3.32 18.58 -17.27
N GLU A 164 -2.45 18.28 -16.30
CA GLU A 164 -1.77 19.28 -15.48
C GLU A 164 -0.63 19.99 -16.21
N ASP A 165 -0.46 21.27 -15.89
CA ASP A 165 0.72 22.02 -16.36
C ASP A 165 1.99 21.46 -15.68
N PRO A 166 2.99 21.01 -16.46
CA PRO A 166 4.27 20.56 -15.90
C PRO A 166 4.96 21.58 -14.98
N LEU A 167 4.64 22.86 -15.09
CA LEU A 167 5.15 23.90 -14.21
C LEU A 167 4.49 23.88 -12.82
N ALA A 168 3.26 23.39 -12.71
CA ALA A 168 2.57 23.24 -11.43
C ALA A 168 3.15 22.08 -10.58
N LEU A 169 3.88 21.17 -11.23
CA LEU A 169 4.51 20.00 -10.58
C LEU A 169 5.93 20.30 -10.04
N LYS A 170 6.47 21.48 -10.28
CA LYS A 170 7.76 21.94 -9.74
C LYS A 170 7.60 22.47 -8.32
#